data_3ef93ab7fe57dbabc4a047aa90a99855
#
_entry.id   3ef93ab7fe57dbabc4a047aa90a99855
#
_cell.length_a   1.000
_cell.length_b   1.000
_cell.length_c   1.000
_cell.angle_alpha   90.00
_cell.angle_beta   90.00
_cell.angle_gamma   90.00
#
_symmetry.space_group_name_H-M   'P 1'
#
loop_
_entity.id
_entity.type
_entity.pdbx_description
1 polymer ?
#
loop_
_entity_poly.entity_id
_entity_poly.type
_entity_poly.pdbx_seq_one_letter_code
_entity_poly.pdbx_strand_id
1 'polypeptide(L)'
;MEITESRKDTAFVAAEDCRNTLAMVSAAYFGHPAKELFTIGITGTKGKTTTAFMVRGILERCGYKTGLIGTIEIITGARHIESANTTPESYDVQRYFREMVDNGCKCVVMEGSSQALMMKRCAGITFDIGVFTNLEPDHIGPNEHASFEDYMHCKGLLFKQCRTGIVNFDDEHTAQVLEGHTCAVETYGLNEGAGLRAVNIQYVHEPGHISTEYDIAGEKLHIRLSLPGKFSVYNSLCAVAVTRHLDVDDEKLKEALLTVAVKGRVEPVKVSDKFILMIDYAHNAMSLKSILETLREYNPKRLVSVFGCGGNRSKLRRYEMGEVSGKLADFTIITSDNPRYEEPLDIIADIRSSIEKTGGEFIEIPDRKEAIRYAIENGREGDIIVLAGKGHEDYQEIKGVKYPMDERVLIKEVLEELKCGSQIS
;
A
#
# COMPACT_ATOMS: atom_id res chain seq x y z
N MET A 1 -10.42 -37.36 -13.23
CA MET A 1 -9.85 -36.84 -14.47
C MET A 1 -9.12 -37.98 -15.14
N GLU A 2 -9.67 -38.53 -16.22
CA GLU A 2 -8.99 -39.58 -16.97
C GLU A 2 -7.86 -38.96 -17.79
N ILE A 3 -6.64 -39.47 -17.59
CA ILE A 3 -5.46 -39.07 -18.37
C ILE A 3 -5.54 -39.88 -19.68
N THR A 4 -6.08 -39.28 -20.72
CA THR A 4 -6.41 -39.98 -21.98
C THR A 4 -5.24 -40.07 -22.98
N GLU A 5 -4.11 -39.39 -22.77
CA GLU A 5 -2.91 -39.51 -23.59
C GLU A 5 -1.63 -39.41 -22.76
N SER A 6 -0.81 -40.43 -22.78
CA SER A 6 0.53 -40.40 -22.20
C SER A 6 1.52 -39.81 -23.20
N ARG A 7 2.00 -38.59 -22.96
CA ARG A 7 3.19 -38.10 -23.64
C ARG A 7 4.42 -38.81 -23.05
N LYS A 8 5.24 -39.39 -23.88
CA LYS A 8 6.42 -40.20 -23.47
C LYS A 8 7.51 -39.38 -22.76
N ASP A 9 7.44 -38.07 -22.82
CA ASP A 9 8.38 -37.07 -22.28
C ASP A 9 7.82 -36.30 -21.08
N THR A 10 6.63 -36.67 -20.60
CA THR A 10 5.93 -35.95 -19.53
C THR A 10 5.65 -36.88 -18.35
N ALA A 11 6.07 -36.51 -17.17
CA ALA A 11 5.73 -37.19 -15.93
C ALA A 11 4.40 -36.62 -15.36
N PHE A 12 3.48 -37.49 -14.99
CA PHE A 12 2.23 -37.13 -14.34
C PHE A 12 2.32 -37.50 -12.85
N VAL A 13 2.07 -36.52 -11.99
CA VAL A 13 2.01 -36.72 -10.53
C VAL A 13 0.59 -36.49 -10.05
N ALA A 14 -0.04 -37.50 -9.50
CA ALA A 14 -1.32 -37.35 -8.81
C ALA A 14 -1.08 -36.80 -7.40
N ALA A 15 -1.83 -35.78 -7.02
CA ALA A 15 -1.73 -35.15 -5.72
C ALA A 15 -3.13 -34.84 -5.17
N GLU A 16 -3.32 -35.01 -3.85
CA GLU A 16 -4.56 -34.65 -3.17
C GLU A 16 -4.76 -33.12 -3.19
N ASP A 17 -3.67 -32.37 -3.05
CA ASP A 17 -3.64 -30.92 -3.11
C ASP A 17 -2.62 -30.45 -4.15
N CYS A 18 -3.09 -30.22 -5.36
CA CYS A 18 -2.25 -29.81 -6.49
C CYS A 18 -1.55 -28.46 -6.24
N ARG A 19 -2.18 -27.51 -5.53
CA ARG A 19 -1.57 -26.20 -5.25
C ARG A 19 -0.41 -26.31 -4.26
N ASN A 20 -0.60 -27.05 -3.18
CA ASN A 20 0.46 -27.32 -2.22
C ASN A 20 1.62 -28.09 -2.88
N THR A 21 1.29 -29.13 -3.66
CA THR A 21 2.30 -29.92 -4.36
C THR A 21 3.09 -29.08 -5.35
N LEU A 22 2.43 -28.20 -6.13
CA LEU A 22 3.11 -27.29 -7.04
C LEU A 22 4.09 -26.38 -6.28
N ALA A 23 3.67 -25.82 -5.14
CA ALA A 23 4.52 -24.95 -4.33
C ALA A 23 5.77 -25.70 -3.80
N MET A 24 5.57 -26.93 -3.28
CA MET A 24 6.67 -27.76 -2.77
C MET A 24 7.65 -28.20 -3.87
N VAL A 25 7.11 -28.60 -5.04
CA VAL A 25 7.95 -28.97 -6.20
C VAL A 25 8.70 -27.75 -6.73
N SER A 26 8.05 -26.58 -6.80
CA SER A 26 8.70 -25.33 -7.20
C SER A 26 9.84 -24.96 -6.24
N ALA A 27 9.61 -25.06 -4.92
CA ALA A 27 10.63 -24.80 -3.92
C ALA A 27 11.85 -25.73 -4.12
N ALA A 28 11.59 -27.03 -4.34
CA ALA A 28 12.65 -28.00 -4.58
C ALA A 28 13.40 -27.74 -5.91
N TYR A 29 12.65 -27.43 -6.99
CA TYR A 29 13.23 -27.14 -8.30
C TYR A 29 14.20 -25.95 -8.26
N PHE A 30 13.86 -24.91 -7.52
CA PHE A 30 14.70 -23.72 -7.34
C PHE A 30 15.70 -23.86 -6.17
N GLY A 31 15.87 -25.05 -5.58
CA GLY A 31 16.86 -25.32 -4.53
C GLY A 31 16.52 -24.71 -3.17
N HIS A 32 15.23 -24.57 -2.84
CA HIS A 32 14.74 -24.00 -1.57
C HIS A 32 15.30 -22.62 -1.22
N PRO A 33 15.19 -21.61 -2.09
CA PRO A 33 15.86 -20.32 -1.93
C PRO A 33 15.41 -19.57 -0.67
N ALA A 34 14.22 -19.83 -0.15
CA ALA A 34 13.76 -19.25 1.11
C ALA A 34 14.65 -19.59 2.31
N LYS A 35 15.43 -20.68 2.25
CA LYS A 35 16.40 -21.06 3.31
C LYS A 35 17.68 -20.24 3.28
N GLU A 36 17.94 -19.52 2.21
CA GLU A 36 19.14 -18.71 2.00
C GLU A 36 18.89 -17.21 2.23
N LEU A 37 17.62 -16.83 2.48
CA LEU A 37 17.17 -15.46 2.71
C LEU A 37 16.58 -15.34 4.11
N PHE A 38 16.74 -14.17 4.75
CA PHE A 38 15.89 -13.79 5.88
C PHE A 38 14.54 -13.35 5.33
N THR A 39 13.49 -14.10 5.63
CA THR A 39 12.19 -14.00 4.97
C THR A 39 11.15 -13.33 5.85
N ILE A 40 10.52 -12.27 5.35
CA ILE A 40 9.50 -11.47 6.05
C ILE A 40 8.21 -11.51 5.23
N GLY A 41 7.16 -12.11 5.80
CA GLY A 41 5.82 -12.13 5.21
C GLY A 41 4.90 -11.14 5.90
N ILE A 42 4.20 -10.27 5.15
CA ILE A 42 3.32 -9.24 5.72
C ILE A 42 1.89 -9.46 5.24
N THR A 43 0.96 -9.64 6.17
CA THR A 43 -0.49 -9.73 5.88
C THR A 43 -1.27 -8.65 6.65
N GLY A 44 -2.53 -8.47 6.27
CA GLY A 44 -3.45 -7.47 6.83
C GLY A 44 -4.36 -6.90 5.75
N THR A 45 -5.32 -6.06 6.12
CA THR A 45 -6.19 -5.38 5.15
C THR A 45 -5.47 -4.19 4.54
N LYS A 46 -4.97 -3.28 5.36
CA LYS A 46 -4.25 -2.06 4.96
C LYS A 46 -2.82 -2.05 5.49
N GLY A 47 -1.96 -1.19 4.97
CA GLY A 47 -0.60 -0.97 5.47
C GLY A 47 0.47 -1.95 4.97
N LYS A 48 0.12 -3.07 4.36
CA LYS A 48 1.11 -4.08 3.87
C LYS A 48 2.21 -3.46 3.02
N THR A 49 1.84 -2.77 1.96
CA THR A 49 2.77 -2.14 1.01
C THR A 49 3.66 -1.11 1.70
N THR A 50 3.06 -0.20 2.47
CA THR A 50 3.83 0.84 3.18
C THR A 50 4.81 0.23 4.16
N THR A 51 4.38 -0.75 4.98
CA THR A 51 5.27 -1.47 5.89
C THR A 51 6.38 -2.20 5.15
N ALA A 52 6.06 -2.86 4.03
CA ALA A 52 7.06 -3.58 3.22
C ALA A 52 8.16 -2.64 2.69
N PHE A 53 7.78 -1.47 2.20
CA PHE A 53 8.73 -0.45 1.73
C PHE A 53 9.54 0.15 2.89
N MET A 54 8.92 0.39 4.06
CA MET A 54 9.63 0.86 5.26
C MET A 54 10.67 -0.16 5.74
N VAL A 55 10.27 -1.43 5.90
CA VAL A 55 11.19 -2.52 6.27
C VAL A 55 12.35 -2.62 5.29
N ARG A 56 12.03 -2.67 3.98
CA ARG A 56 13.06 -2.72 2.94
C ARG A 56 13.98 -1.51 3.00
N GLY A 57 13.43 -0.30 3.13
CA GLY A 57 14.22 0.94 3.20
C GLY A 57 15.20 0.96 4.37
N ILE A 58 14.78 0.51 5.55
CA ILE A 58 15.64 0.38 6.73
C ILE A 58 16.76 -0.64 6.47
N LEU A 59 16.41 -1.83 5.98
CA LEU A 59 17.37 -2.90 5.74
C LEU A 59 18.41 -2.51 4.68
N GLU A 60 18.00 -1.94 3.56
CA GLU A 60 18.91 -1.44 2.51
C GLU A 60 19.88 -0.38 3.06
N ARG A 61 19.38 0.56 3.86
CA ARG A 61 20.24 1.59 4.46
C ARG A 61 21.25 1.03 5.45
N CYS A 62 20.90 -0.07 6.11
CA CYS A 62 21.79 -0.79 7.00
C CYS A 62 22.75 -1.76 6.26
N GLY A 63 22.68 -1.85 4.94
CA GLY A 63 23.56 -2.65 4.12
C GLY A 63 23.06 -4.08 3.83
N TYR A 64 21.82 -4.38 4.18
CA TYR A 64 21.17 -5.65 3.82
C TYR A 64 20.51 -5.50 2.45
N LYS A 65 21.12 -6.02 1.39
CA LYS A 65 20.48 -6.08 0.07
C LYS A 65 19.18 -6.88 0.17
N THR A 66 18.04 -6.23 -0.11
CA THR A 66 16.70 -6.74 0.21
C THR A 66 15.79 -6.79 -1.00
N GLY A 67 15.30 -7.99 -1.32
CA GLY A 67 14.26 -8.20 -2.31
C GLY A 67 12.89 -7.77 -1.80
N LEU A 68 11.96 -7.51 -2.74
CA LEU A 68 10.57 -7.17 -2.46
C LEU A 68 9.64 -7.94 -3.39
N ILE A 69 8.54 -8.48 -2.86
CA ILE A 69 7.38 -8.93 -3.63
C ILE A 69 6.16 -8.23 -3.06
N GLY A 70 5.52 -7.37 -3.85
CA GLY A 70 4.39 -6.58 -3.36
C GLY A 70 3.45 -6.10 -4.45
N THR A 71 2.46 -5.34 -4.03
CA THR A 71 1.38 -4.83 -4.89
C THR A 71 1.87 -3.91 -5.99
N ILE A 72 2.89 -3.10 -5.72
CA ILE A 72 3.40 -2.11 -6.67
C ILE A 72 4.41 -2.75 -7.62
N GLU A 73 5.38 -3.47 -7.07
CA GLU A 73 6.48 -4.03 -7.84
C GLU A 73 7.11 -5.24 -7.16
N ILE A 74 7.91 -5.96 -7.95
CA ILE A 74 8.81 -7.02 -7.50
C ILE A 74 10.23 -6.54 -7.73
N ILE A 75 11.06 -6.56 -6.67
CA ILE A 75 12.47 -6.15 -6.72
C ILE A 75 13.33 -7.36 -6.43
N THR A 76 14.13 -7.78 -7.40
CA THR A 76 14.99 -8.99 -7.28
C THR A 76 16.44 -8.67 -6.93
N GLY A 77 16.71 -7.42 -6.51
CA GLY A 77 18.06 -6.92 -6.25
C GLY A 77 18.82 -6.45 -7.50
N ALA A 78 18.39 -6.84 -8.70
CA ALA A 78 18.93 -6.39 -9.98
C ALA A 78 17.86 -5.77 -10.87
N ARG A 79 16.60 -6.19 -10.74
CA ARG A 79 15.49 -5.74 -11.59
C ARG A 79 14.33 -5.23 -10.75
N HIS A 80 13.60 -4.26 -11.32
CA HIS A 80 12.30 -3.81 -10.89
C HIS A 80 11.26 -4.30 -11.91
N ILE A 81 10.26 -5.05 -11.48
CA ILE A 81 9.26 -5.69 -12.31
C ILE A 81 7.89 -5.24 -11.83
N GLU A 82 7.04 -4.74 -12.72
CA GLU A 82 5.66 -4.39 -12.40
C GLU A 82 4.90 -5.63 -11.91
N SER A 83 4.16 -5.48 -10.83
CA SER A 83 3.40 -6.59 -10.23
C SER A 83 2.07 -6.80 -10.94
N ALA A 84 1.84 -8.01 -11.42
CA ALA A 84 0.51 -8.42 -11.89
C ALA A 84 -0.45 -8.74 -10.74
N ASN A 85 0.07 -9.20 -9.61
CA ASN A 85 -0.67 -9.55 -8.40
C ASN A 85 0.17 -9.21 -7.17
N THR A 86 -0.46 -8.81 -6.07
CA THR A 86 0.21 -8.56 -4.77
C THR A 86 1.13 -9.72 -4.37
N THR A 87 0.68 -10.95 -4.58
CA THR A 87 1.44 -12.18 -4.32
C THR A 87 1.36 -13.06 -5.58
N PRO A 88 2.44 -13.30 -6.30
CA PRO A 88 2.49 -14.17 -7.48
C PRO A 88 2.12 -15.63 -7.17
N GLU A 89 1.94 -16.46 -8.20
CA GLU A 89 1.77 -17.90 -8.04
C GLU A 89 3.05 -18.55 -7.48
N SER A 90 2.91 -19.70 -6.82
CA SER A 90 3.99 -20.33 -6.06
C SER A 90 5.26 -20.59 -6.87
N TYR A 91 5.14 -20.96 -8.14
CA TYR A 91 6.29 -21.13 -9.04
C TYR A 91 7.08 -19.81 -9.20
N ASP A 92 6.37 -18.72 -9.46
CA ASP A 92 7.00 -17.42 -9.65
C ASP A 92 7.60 -16.88 -8.35
N VAL A 93 6.96 -17.10 -7.20
CA VAL A 93 7.52 -16.74 -5.88
C VAL A 93 8.88 -17.41 -5.69
N GLN A 94 8.97 -18.73 -5.92
CA GLN A 94 10.23 -19.47 -5.75
C GLN A 94 11.28 -19.04 -6.79
N ARG A 95 10.88 -18.76 -8.02
CA ARG A 95 11.74 -18.23 -9.08
C ARG A 95 12.34 -16.87 -8.70
N TYR A 96 11.51 -15.95 -8.19
CA TYR A 96 11.98 -14.63 -7.75
C TYR A 96 12.90 -14.74 -6.52
N PHE A 97 12.58 -15.63 -5.58
CA PHE A 97 13.47 -15.87 -4.43
C PHE A 97 14.82 -16.41 -4.88
N ARG A 98 14.86 -17.34 -5.85
CA ARG A 98 16.13 -17.82 -6.42
C ARG A 98 16.92 -16.69 -7.10
N GLU A 99 16.25 -15.87 -7.90
CA GLU A 99 16.85 -14.70 -8.53
C GLU A 99 17.40 -13.71 -7.48
N MET A 100 16.68 -13.47 -6.38
CA MET A 100 17.16 -12.62 -5.28
C MET A 100 18.44 -13.17 -4.66
N VAL A 101 18.49 -14.48 -4.38
CA VAL A 101 19.69 -15.13 -3.84
C VAL A 101 20.87 -14.99 -4.81
N ASP A 102 20.65 -15.29 -6.09
CA ASP A 102 21.67 -15.21 -7.13
C ASP A 102 22.18 -13.78 -7.32
N ASN A 103 21.34 -12.79 -7.09
CA ASN A 103 21.70 -11.37 -7.09
C ASN A 103 22.31 -10.89 -5.75
N GLY A 104 22.52 -11.78 -4.79
CA GLY A 104 23.16 -11.48 -3.51
C GLY A 104 22.27 -10.79 -2.48
N CYS A 105 20.95 -10.85 -2.62
CA CYS A 105 20.04 -10.41 -1.55
C CYS A 105 20.26 -11.27 -0.30
N LYS A 106 20.11 -10.64 0.86
CA LYS A 106 20.18 -11.28 2.19
C LYS A 106 18.81 -11.41 2.82
N CYS A 107 17.91 -10.51 2.46
CA CYS A 107 16.55 -10.45 2.99
C CYS A 107 15.53 -10.39 1.85
N VAL A 108 14.31 -10.80 2.13
CA VAL A 108 13.15 -10.56 1.26
C VAL A 108 11.95 -10.15 2.10
N VAL A 109 11.26 -9.11 1.65
CA VAL A 109 9.96 -8.69 2.19
C VAL A 109 8.88 -9.05 1.19
N MET A 110 7.84 -9.74 1.63
CA MET A 110 6.77 -10.20 0.76
C MET A 110 5.39 -9.86 1.33
N GLU A 111 4.56 -9.19 0.54
CA GLU A 111 3.14 -9.03 0.87
C GLU A 111 2.40 -10.36 0.63
N GLY A 112 1.79 -10.89 1.70
CA GLY A 112 0.95 -12.09 1.68
C GLY A 112 -0.54 -11.72 1.70
N SER A 113 -1.20 -11.70 0.52
CA SER A 113 -2.65 -11.51 0.47
C SER A 113 -3.39 -12.71 1.07
N SER A 114 -4.58 -12.48 1.62
CA SER A 114 -5.42 -13.56 2.18
C SER A 114 -5.72 -14.65 1.15
N GLN A 115 -6.01 -14.24 -0.10
CA GLN A 115 -6.21 -15.19 -1.21
C GLN A 115 -4.95 -15.99 -1.52
N ALA A 116 -3.76 -15.37 -1.46
CA ALA A 116 -2.51 -16.09 -1.72
C ALA A 116 -2.24 -17.16 -0.65
N LEU A 117 -2.51 -16.84 0.61
CA LEU A 117 -2.40 -17.79 1.72
C LEU A 117 -3.41 -18.92 1.56
N MET A 118 -4.68 -18.61 1.29
CA MET A 118 -5.74 -19.58 0.99
C MET A 118 -5.37 -20.49 -0.19
N MET A 119 -4.84 -19.90 -1.27
CA MET A 119 -4.44 -20.61 -2.48
C MET A 119 -3.04 -21.25 -2.41
N LYS A 120 -2.43 -21.26 -1.22
CA LYS A 120 -1.13 -21.88 -0.95
C LYS A 120 0.02 -21.38 -1.83
N ARG A 121 -0.06 -20.13 -2.28
CA ARG A 121 1.00 -19.49 -3.08
C ARG A 121 2.32 -19.33 -2.30
N CYS A 122 2.22 -19.26 -0.97
CA CYS A 122 3.35 -19.18 -0.05
C CYS A 122 3.76 -20.52 0.55
N ALA A 123 3.13 -21.65 0.17
CA ALA A 123 3.52 -22.95 0.68
C ALA A 123 4.97 -23.31 0.31
N GLY A 124 5.64 -24.09 1.15
CA GLY A 124 7.07 -24.38 1.00
C GLY A 124 8.00 -23.29 1.52
N ILE A 125 7.45 -22.19 2.06
CA ILE A 125 8.20 -21.12 2.74
C ILE A 125 7.89 -21.21 4.24
N THR A 126 8.91 -21.25 5.08
CA THR A 126 8.80 -20.94 6.51
C THR A 126 9.41 -19.55 6.70
N PHE A 127 8.57 -18.55 6.90
CA PHE A 127 9.02 -17.18 7.12
C PHE A 127 9.78 -17.06 8.44
N ASP A 128 10.85 -16.28 8.47
CA ASP A 128 11.51 -15.94 9.74
C ASP A 128 10.58 -15.02 10.54
N ILE A 129 9.94 -14.07 9.88
CA ILE A 129 8.95 -13.18 10.49
C ILE A 129 7.65 -13.19 9.68
N GLY A 130 6.53 -13.38 10.38
CA GLY A 130 5.17 -13.12 9.89
C GLY A 130 4.60 -11.87 10.54
N VAL A 131 4.05 -10.96 9.76
CA VAL A 131 3.51 -9.68 10.24
C VAL A 131 2.00 -9.61 10.03
N PHE A 132 1.28 -9.11 11.04
CA PHE A 132 -0.13 -8.72 10.94
C PHE A 132 -0.28 -7.22 11.19
N THR A 133 -0.83 -6.50 10.22
CA THR A 133 -1.01 -5.05 10.33
C THR A 133 -2.37 -4.66 10.92
N ASN A 134 -3.47 -5.11 10.33
CA ASN A 134 -4.85 -4.84 10.76
C ASN A 134 -5.85 -5.70 9.99
N LEU A 135 -7.10 -5.74 10.48
CA LEU A 135 -8.21 -6.39 9.82
C LEU A 135 -9.45 -5.50 9.78
N GLU A 136 -9.97 -5.28 8.56
CA GLU A 136 -11.25 -4.62 8.31
C GLU A 136 -12.04 -5.45 7.30
N PRO A 137 -13.38 -5.40 7.28
CA PRO A 137 -14.18 -6.08 6.27
C PRO A 137 -13.78 -5.64 4.85
N ASP A 138 -13.25 -6.57 4.08
CA ASP A 138 -12.83 -6.37 2.69
C ASP A 138 -12.79 -7.72 1.97
N HIS A 139 -12.78 -7.72 0.64
CA HIS A 139 -12.64 -8.95 -0.15
C HIS A 139 -13.67 -10.06 0.17
N ILE A 140 -14.92 -9.70 0.46
CA ILE A 140 -16.01 -10.64 0.69
C ILE A 140 -16.95 -10.61 -0.51
N GLY A 141 -17.07 -11.74 -1.23
CA GLY A 141 -17.89 -11.79 -2.44
C GLY A 141 -17.82 -13.12 -3.18
N PRO A 142 -18.58 -13.29 -4.28
CA PRO A 142 -18.71 -14.58 -4.97
C PRO A 142 -17.42 -15.19 -5.50
N ASN A 143 -16.39 -14.38 -5.79
CA ASN A 143 -15.08 -14.81 -6.28
C ASN A 143 -13.94 -14.47 -5.32
N GLU A 144 -14.28 -14.16 -4.08
CA GLU A 144 -13.36 -13.75 -3.03
C GLU A 144 -13.59 -14.66 -1.81
N HIS A 145 -13.52 -14.11 -0.59
CA HIS A 145 -13.78 -14.88 0.63
C HIS A 145 -15.29 -15.07 0.86
N ALA A 146 -15.68 -16.24 1.37
CA ALA A 146 -17.07 -16.58 1.63
C ALA A 146 -17.68 -15.74 2.77
N SER A 147 -16.86 -15.34 3.75
CA SER A 147 -17.26 -14.52 4.90
C SER A 147 -16.07 -13.75 5.46
N PHE A 148 -16.36 -12.86 6.41
CA PHE A 148 -15.30 -12.15 7.16
C PHE A 148 -14.43 -13.10 7.98
N GLU A 149 -15.02 -14.13 8.56
CA GLU A 149 -14.33 -15.18 9.32
C GLU A 149 -13.37 -15.97 8.43
N ASP A 150 -13.80 -16.31 7.19
CA ASP A 150 -12.94 -16.97 6.21
C ASP A 150 -11.76 -16.07 5.81
N TYR A 151 -12.03 -14.79 5.57
CA TYR A 151 -11.00 -13.77 5.28
C TYR A 151 -9.98 -13.67 6.42
N MET A 152 -10.44 -13.58 7.66
CA MET A 152 -9.62 -13.54 8.87
C MET A 152 -8.80 -14.81 9.04
N HIS A 153 -9.45 -15.98 8.94
CA HIS A 153 -8.79 -17.28 9.03
C HIS A 153 -7.67 -17.42 8.00
N CYS A 154 -7.91 -16.99 6.76
CA CYS A 154 -6.90 -17.07 5.70
C CYS A 154 -5.65 -16.22 6.01
N LYS A 155 -5.80 -15.04 6.63
CA LYS A 155 -4.65 -14.27 7.12
C LYS A 155 -3.90 -14.98 8.24
N GLY A 156 -4.62 -15.64 9.13
CA GLY A 156 -4.05 -16.43 10.23
C GLY A 156 -3.13 -17.57 9.77
N LEU A 157 -3.29 -18.04 8.52
CA LEU A 157 -2.42 -19.09 7.96
C LEU A 157 -0.94 -18.69 7.93
N LEU A 158 -0.61 -17.40 7.84
CA LEU A 158 0.76 -16.93 7.91
C LEU A 158 1.45 -17.31 9.22
N PHE A 159 0.71 -17.27 10.35
CA PHE A 159 1.25 -17.55 11.69
C PHE A 159 1.40 -19.05 11.99
N LYS A 160 0.97 -19.92 11.07
CA LYS A 160 1.25 -21.35 11.06
C LYS A 160 2.49 -21.72 10.23
N GLN A 161 3.08 -20.73 9.52
CA GLN A 161 4.25 -20.92 8.66
C GLN A 161 5.31 -19.84 8.86
N CYS A 162 5.40 -19.23 10.04
CA CYS A 162 6.49 -18.34 10.43
C CYS A 162 7.09 -18.75 11.77
N ARG A 163 8.29 -18.27 12.07
CA ARG A 163 9.02 -18.52 13.34
C ARG A 163 8.60 -17.53 14.41
N THR A 164 8.52 -16.23 14.04
CA THR A 164 8.07 -15.14 14.91
C THR A 164 6.92 -14.41 14.23
N GLY A 165 5.83 -14.23 14.93
CA GLY A 165 4.70 -13.39 14.55
C GLY A 165 4.80 -12.02 15.21
N ILE A 166 4.87 -10.96 14.41
CA ILE A 166 4.82 -9.56 14.88
C ILE A 166 3.43 -9.01 14.56
N VAL A 167 2.64 -8.72 15.59
CA VAL A 167 1.21 -8.44 15.42
C VAL A 167 0.79 -7.12 16.06
N ASN A 168 -0.17 -6.46 15.43
CA ASN A 168 -0.75 -5.23 15.97
C ASN A 168 -1.60 -5.55 17.21
N PHE A 169 -1.15 -5.11 18.37
CA PHE A 169 -1.83 -5.30 19.65
C PHE A 169 -3.19 -4.59 19.72
N ASP A 170 -3.32 -3.50 19.00
CA ASP A 170 -4.48 -2.61 19.08
C ASP A 170 -5.62 -3.02 18.15
N ASP A 171 -5.40 -4.02 17.28
CA ASP A 171 -6.45 -4.55 16.41
C ASP A 171 -7.28 -5.59 17.18
N GLU A 172 -8.60 -5.39 17.23
CA GLU A 172 -9.53 -6.23 17.99
C GLU A 172 -9.58 -7.69 17.51
N HIS A 173 -9.13 -7.96 16.29
CA HIS A 173 -9.12 -9.29 15.68
C HIS A 173 -7.80 -10.02 15.84
N THR A 174 -6.80 -9.42 16.49
CA THR A 174 -5.45 -10.02 16.64
C THR A 174 -5.50 -11.40 17.29
N ALA A 175 -6.32 -11.57 18.34
CA ALA A 175 -6.45 -12.85 19.02
C ALA A 175 -7.03 -13.94 18.09
N GLN A 176 -8.03 -13.62 17.29
CA GLN A 176 -8.65 -14.54 16.35
C GLN A 176 -7.73 -14.87 15.16
N VAL A 177 -6.99 -13.87 14.64
CA VAL A 177 -6.00 -14.10 13.58
C VAL A 177 -4.89 -15.04 14.04
N LEU A 178 -4.53 -15.00 15.31
CA LEU A 178 -3.53 -15.89 15.91
C LEU A 178 -4.09 -17.27 16.28
N GLU A 179 -5.35 -17.56 16.06
CA GLU A 179 -5.92 -18.86 16.44
C GLU A 179 -5.18 -20.03 15.77
N GLY A 180 -4.64 -20.92 16.61
CA GLY A 180 -3.85 -22.08 16.18
C GLY A 180 -2.48 -21.72 15.57
N HIS A 181 -1.91 -20.55 15.89
CA HIS A 181 -0.54 -20.19 15.53
C HIS A 181 0.47 -21.15 16.16
N THR A 182 1.65 -21.26 15.55
CA THR A 182 2.75 -22.12 16.02
C THR A 182 4.06 -21.35 16.26
N CYS A 183 4.04 -20.04 16.04
CA CYS A 183 5.19 -19.15 16.15
C CYS A 183 5.30 -18.50 17.55
N ALA A 184 6.47 -17.97 17.88
CA ALA A 184 6.61 -16.98 18.95
C ALA A 184 5.85 -15.71 18.57
N VAL A 185 5.27 -15.00 19.53
CA VAL A 185 4.47 -13.79 19.25
C VAL A 185 5.07 -12.58 19.94
N GLU A 186 5.29 -11.54 19.17
CA GLU A 186 5.64 -10.19 19.62
C GLU A 186 4.56 -9.22 19.19
N THR A 187 4.36 -8.17 19.98
CA THR A 187 3.29 -7.21 19.72
C THR A 187 3.85 -5.80 19.56
N TYR A 188 3.20 -5.01 18.72
CA TYR A 188 3.42 -3.57 18.62
C TYR A 188 2.08 -2.83 18.65
N GLY A 189 2.08 -1.57 19.10
CA GLY A 189 0.85 -0.79 19.20
C GLY A 189 1.04 0.56 19.86
N LEU A 190 -0.07 1.25 20.09
CA LEU A 190 -0.12 2.53 20.80
C LEU A 190 -0.64 2.36 22.22
N ASN A 191 -1.45 1.34 22.47
CA ASN A 191 -2.09 1.09 23.76
C ASN A 191 -1.11 0.45 24.76
N GLU A 192 -1.41 0.64 26.05
CA GLU A 192 -0.68 -0.03 27.12
C GLU A 192 -0.82 -1.55 27.01
N GLY A 193 0.31 -2.25 27.17
CA GLY A 193 0.37 -3.71 26.99
C GLY A 193 1.01 -4.15 25.68
N ALA A 194 1.14 -3.28 24.67
CA ALA A 194 1.93 -3.59 23.49
C ALA A 194 3.43 -3.73 23.86
N GLY A 195 4.08 -4.77 23.31
CA GLY A 195 5.50 -5.04 23.58
C GLY A 195 6.43 -3.93 23.05
N LEU A 196 6.17 -3.42 21.84
CA LEU A 196 6.79 -2.22 21.30
C LEU A 196 5.71 -1.14 21.16
N ARG A 197 5.87 -0.02 21.86
CA ARG A 197 4.82 1.01 21.93
C ARG A 197 5.31 2.37 21.46
N ALA A 198 4.52 3.02 20.58
CA ALA A 198 4.71 4.43 20.27
C ALA A 198 3.96 5.32 21.25
N VAL A 199 4.60 6.41 21.68
CA VAL A 199 4.06 7.43 22.58
C VAL A 199 4.41 8.83 22.07
N ASN A 200 3.82 9.87 22.65
CA ASN A 200 4.10 11.28 22.33
C ASN A 200 3.94 11.59 20.84
N ILE A 201 2.89 11.03 20.21
CA ILE A 201 2.63 11.21 18.78
C ILE A 201 2.29 12.67 18.51
N GLN A 202 2.94 13.26 17.52
CA GLN A 202 2.75 14.64 17.08
C GLN A 202 2.55 14.67 15.56
N TYR A 203 1.60 15.47 15.13
CA TYR A 203 1.33 15.77 13.71
C TYR A 203 1.81 17.20 13.44
N VAL A 204 2.89 17.30 12.67
CA VAL A 204 3.56 18.58 12.41
C VAL A 204 3.21 19.05 11.01
N HIS A 205 2.68 20.28 10.91
CA HIS A 205 2.38 20.97 9.66
C HIS A 205 3.12 22.30 9.61
N GLU A 206 4.06 22.40 8.69
CA GLU A 206 4.82 23.62 8.38
C GLU A 206 4.57 23.98 6.90
N PRO A 207 4.81 25.25 6.48
CA PRO A 207 4.66 25.63 5.09
C PRO A 207 5.42 24.70 4.14
N GLY A 208 4.69 24.05 3.23
CA GLY A 208 5.24 23.09 2.25
C GLY A 208 5.79 21.79 2.82
N HIS A 209 5.58 21.50 4.13
CA HIS A 209 6.07 20.29 4.78
C HIS A 209 5.07 19.73 5.79
N ILE A 210 5.01 18.40 5.88
CA ILE A 210 4.22 17.66 6.85
C ILE A 210 5.05 16.51 7.39
N SER A 211 4.96 16.25 8.68
CA SER A 211 5.61 15.09 9.31
C SER A 211 4.77 14.51 10.45
N THR A 212 5.00 13.24 10.73
CA THR A 212 4.51 12.56 11.93
C THR A 212 5.69 12.20 12.79
N GLU A 213 5.62 12.50 14.08
CA GLU A 213 6.71 12.25 15.02
C GLU A 213 6.20 11.46 16.23
N TYR A 214 7.03 10.59 16.77
CA TYR A 214 6.71 9.85 17.99
C TYR A 214 7.96 9.30 18.68
N ASP A 215 7.83 8.95 19.96
CA ASP A 215 8.87 8.29 20.73
C ASP A 215 8.54 6.79 20.92
N ILE A 216 9.58 5.96 21.07
CA ILE A 216 9.42 4.57 21.51
C ILE A 216 9.40 4.55 23.03
N ALA A 217 8.35 3.98 23.62
CA ALA A 217 8.17 3.91 25.07
C ALA A 217 9.33 3.15 25.74
N GLY A 218 9.92 3.76 26.77
CA GLY A 218 11.02 3.17 27.51
C GLY A 218 12.39 3.27 26.84
N GLU A 219 12.50 3.93 25.69
CA GLU A 219 13.73 4.11 24.93
C GLU A 219 14.02 5.59 24.64
N LYS A 220 15.25 5.88 24.24
CA LYS A 220 15.65 7.22 23.76
C LYS A 220 15.53 7.35 22.24
N LEU A 221 14.65 6.58 21.63
CA LEU A 221 14.48 6.56 20.19
C LEU A 221 13.28 7.43 19.79
N HIS A 222 13.58 8.56 19.14
CA HIS A 222 12.60 9.46 18.53
C HIS A 222 12.55 9.20 17.02
N ILE A 223 11.37 8.99 16.48
CA ILE A 223 11.11 8.71 15.07
C ILE A 223 10.39 9.90 14.43
N ARG A 224 10.87 10.30 13.27
CA ARG A 224 10.22 11.28 12.39
C ARG A 224 9.93 10.65 11.03
N LEU A 225 8.71 10.85 10.53
CA LEU A 225 8.22 10.31 9.26
C LEU A 225 7.80 11.44 8.33
N SER A 226 8.12 11.33 7.04
CA SER A 226 7.54 12.19 6.00
C SER A 226 6.12 11.75 5.59
N LEU A 227 5.72 10.52 5.94
CA LEU A 227 4.38 9.99 5.67
C LEU A 227 3.42 10.38 6.80
N PRO A 228 2.27 11.00 6.49
CA PRO A 228 1.36 11.50 7.51
C PRO A 228 0.50 10.41 8.15
N GLY A 229 0.05 10.74 9.37
CA GLY A 229 -1.07 10.13 10.04
C GLY A 229 -0.76 8.91 10.90
N LYS A 230 -1.77 8.56 11.71
CA LYS A 230 -1.72 7.47 12.67
C LYS A 230 -1.36 6.12 12.04
N PHE A 231 -1.82 5.84 10.81
CA PHE A 231 -1.46 4.61 10.10
C PHE A 231 0.03 4.53 9.79
N SER A 232 0.68 5.67 9.52
CA SER A 232 2.13 5.72 9.30
C SER A 232 2.91 5.43 10.58
N VAL A 233 2.38 5.81 11.76
CA VAL A 233 2.94 5.41 13.05
C VAL A 233 2.89 3.90 13.21
N TYR A 234 1.73 3.26 12.99
CA TYR A 234 1.62 1.79 13.08
C TYR A 234 2.54 1.07 12.09
N ASN A 235 2.58 1.54 10.83
CA ASN A 235 3.40 0.90 9.80
C ASN A 235 4.90 1.02 10.11
N SER A 236 5.35 2.19 10.56
CA SER A 236 6.76 2.41 10.92
C SER A 236 7.14 1.71 12.22
N LEU A 237 6.27 1.70 13.22
CA LEU A 237 6.49 0.97 14.46
C LEU A 237 6.60 -0.53 14.20
N CYS A 238 5.75 -1.07 13.32
CA CYS A 238 5.86 -2.43 12.82
C CYS A 238 7.19 -2.68 12.11
N ALA A 239 7.62 -1.74 11.24
CA ALA A 239 8.91 -1.87 10.54
C ALA A 239 10.09 -1.84 11.52
N VAL A 240 10.03 -1.02 12.57
CA VAL A 240 11.02 -1.03 13.67
C VAL A 240 11.02 -2.39 14.38
N ALA A 241 9.86 -2.94 14.73
CA ALA A 241 9.75 -4.25 15.38
C ALA A 241 10.39 -5.36 14.53
N VAL A 242 10.08 -5.38 13.23
CA VAL A 242 10.63 -6.36 12.28
C VAL A 242 12.14 -6.24 12.16
N THR A 243 12.65 -5.03 11.98
CA THR A 243 14.08 -4.83 11.68
C THR A 243 14.99 -5.02 12.89
N ARG A 244 14.45 -4.99 14.11
CA ARG A 244 15.17 -5.33 15.34
C ARG A 244 15.62 -6.79 15.44
N HIS A 245 15.10 -7.67 14.61
CA HIS A 245 15.58 -9.05 14.48
C HIS A 245 16.89 -9.17 13.68
N LEU A 246 17.37 -8.05 13.16
CA LEU A 246 18.65 -7.91 12.44
C LEU A 246 19.51 -6.83 13.13
N ASP A 247 20.78 -6.79 12.81
CA ASP A 247 21.70 -5.78 13.34
C ASP A 247 21.49 -4.45 12.60
N VAL A 248 20.55 -3.64 13.11
CA VAL A 248 20.11 -2.36 12.51
C VAL A 248 20.55 -1.21 13.42
N ASP A 249 21.26 -0.26 12.85
CA ASP A 249 21.68 0.97 13.50
C ASP A 249 20.52 1.97 13.59
N ASP A 250 20.27 2.53 14.78
CA ASP A 250 19.15 3.43 15.06
C ASP A 250 19.19 4.73 14.23
N GLU A 251 20.37 5.30 13.94
CA GLU A 251 20.46 6.51 13.13
C GLU A 251 20.11 6.22 11.65
N LYS A 252 20.59 5.10 11.13
CA LYS A 252 20.23 4.65 9.78
C LYS A 252 18.75 4.31 9.67
N LEU A 253 18.17 3.73 10.71
CA LEU A 253 16.73 3.46 10.80
C LEU A 253 15.92 4.77 10.74
N LYS A 254 16.28 5.77 11.55
CA LYS A 254 15.64 7.11 11.54
C LYS A 254 15.73 7.76 10.17
N GLU A 255 16.92 7.77 9.56
CA GLU A 255 17.12 8.33 8.23
C GLU A 255 16.31 7.59 7.14
N ALA A 256 16.21 6.26 7.22
CA ALA A 256 15.40 5.48 6.30
C ALA A 256 13.91 5.86 6.43
N LEU A 257 13.38 5.90 7.64
CA LEU A 257 11.99 6.23 7.91
C LEU A 257 11.64 7.67 7.53
N LEU A 258 12.56 8.61 7.72
CA LEU A 258 12.38 10.01 7.31
C LEU A 258 12.30 10.16 5.79
N THR A 259 13.03 9.33 5.03
CA THR A 259 13.17 9.46 3.57
C THR A 259 12.33 8.46 2.79
N VAL A 260 11.65 7.53 3.46
CA VAL A 260 10.84 6.53 2.76
C VAL A 260 9.70 7.20 2.00
N ALA A 261 9.60 6.85 0.73
CA ALA A 261 8.47 7.21 -0.13
C ALA A 261 7.87 5.93 -0.71
N VAL A 262 6.56 5.86 -0.73
CA VAL A 262 5.84 4.72 -1.31
C VAL A 262 4.99 5.24 -2.46
N LYS A 263 5.29 4.80 -3.67
CA LYS A 263 4.63 5.27 -4.89
C LYS A 263 3.10 5.19 -4.72
N GLY A 264 2.44 6.35 -4.76
CA GLY A 264 0.98 6.46 -4.68
C GLY A 264 0.35 6.10 -3.32
N ARG A 265 1.10 6.18 -2.22
CA ARG A 265 0.60 6.01 -0.86
C ARG A 265 0.95 7.23 -0.02
N VAL A 266 0.03 8.18 0.03
CA VAL A 266 0.20 9.49 0.68
C VAL A 266 1.56 10.11 0.30
N GLU A 267 1.90 9.97 -0.97
CA GLU A 267 3.19 10.35 -1.54
C GLU A 267 3.27 11.87 -1.68
N PRO A 268 4.11 12.58 -0.90
CA PRO A 268 4.26 14.00 -1.03
C PRO A 268 5.03 14.35 -2.31
N VAL A 269 4.53 15.31 -3.07
CA VAL A 269 5.19 15.82 -4.27
C VAL A 269 5.51 17.30 -4.07
N LYS A 270 6.79 17.66 -4.18
CA LYS A 270 7.23 19.03 -3.98
C LYS A 270 6.84 19.90 -5.18
N VAL A 271 5.85 20.74 -4.99
CA VAL A 271 5.35 21.69 -6.01
C VAL A 271 5.45 23.14 -5.55
N SER A 272 5.41 23.40 -4.25
CA SER A 272 5.41 24.72 -3.64
C SER A 272 6.04 24.70 -2.26
N ASP A 273 6.51 25.84 -1.77
CA ASP A 273 6.87 26.06 -0.36
C ASP A 273 5.68 26.58 0.46
N LYS A 274 4.53 26.85 -0.16
CA LYS A 274 3.35 27.42 0.50
C LYS A 274 2.32 26.38 0.89
N PHE A 275 2.19 25.32 0.11
CA PHE A 275 1.19 24.27 0.29
C PHE A 275 1.77 22.88 -0.02
N ILE A 276 1.06 21.87 0.41
CA ILE A 276 1.43 20.47 0.23
C ILE A 276 0.55 19.84 -0.83
N LEU A 277 1.14 19.09 -1.76
CA LEU A 277 0.43 18.25 -2.71
C LEU A 277 0.86 16.80 -2.51
N MET A 278 -0.13 15.89 -2.46
CA MET A 278 0.08 14.46 -2.24
C MET A 278 -0.66 13.63 -3.28
N ILE A 279 -0.10 12.46 -3.62
CA ILE A 279 -0.73 11.46 -4.46
C ILE A 279 -1.11 10.27 -3.59
N ASP A 280 -2.37 9.79 -3.68
CA ASP A 280 -2.85 8.62 -2.95
C ASP A 280 -3.72 7.70 -3.80
N TYR A 281 -3.71 6.41 -3.47
CA TYR A 281 -4.50 5.36 -4.15
C TYR A 281 -5.95 5.25 -3.62
N ALA A 282 -6.42 6.16 -2.82
CA ALA A 282 -7.78 6.15 -2.26
C ALA A 282 -8.82 6.23 -3.39
N HIS A 283 -9.36 5.08 -3.81
CA HIS A 283 -10.27 4.92 -4.94
C HIS A 283 -11.66 4.40 -4.55
N ASN A 284 -11.99 4.39 -3.26
CA ASN A 284 -13.30 4.08 -2.71
C ASN A 284 -13.60 5.00 -1.51
N ALA A 285 -14.86 5.04 -1.09
CA ALA A 285 -15.34 5.97 -0.05
C ALA A 285 -14.60 5.80 1.28
N MET A 286 -14.37 4.57 1.72
CA MET A 286 -13.70 4.28 2.98
C MET A 286 -12.25 4.78 2.97
N SER A 287 -11.52 4.53 1.88
CA SER A 287 -10.13 4.99 1.73
C SER A 287 -10.06 6.50 1.60
N LEU A 288 -10.97 7.13 0.84
CA LEU A 288 -11.04 8.59 0.71
C LEU A 288 -11.39 9.24 2.05
N LYS A 289 -12.32 8.69 2.80
CA LYS A 289 -12.64 9.13 4.16
C LYS A 289 -11.41 9.07 5.06
N SER A 290 -10.75 7.93 5.09
CA SER A 290 -9.57 7.71 5.94
C SER A 290 -8.45 8.70 5.65
N ILE A 291 -8.15 8.98 4.36
CA ILE A 291 -7.08 9.94 4.03
C ILE A 291 -7.49 11.38 4.36
N LEU A 292 -8.74 11.79 4.08
CA LEU A 292 -9.19 13.15 4.38
C LEU A 292 -9.24 13.40 5.91
N GLU A 293 -9.72 12.44 6.71
CA GLU A 293 -9.69 12.53 8.17
C GLU A 293 -8.24 12.62 8.70
N THR A 294 -7.35 11.79 8.17
CA THR A 294 -5.93 11.81 8.52
C THR A 294 -5.29 13.17 8.22
N LEU A 295 -5.53 13.73 7.04
CA LEU A 295 -4.96 15.02 6.66
C LEU A 295 -5.58 16.18 7.44
N ARG A 296 -6.82 16.04 7.90
CA ARG A 296 -7.49 17.03 8.77
C ARG A 296 -6.82 17.14 10.16
N GLU A 297 -6.21 16.07 10.67
CA GLU A 297 -5.46 16.09 11.94
C GLU A 297 -4.25 17.05 11.92
N TYR A 298 -3.76 17.42 10.74
CA TYR A 298 -2.68 18.41 10.55
C TYR A 298 -3.17 19.86 10.54
N ASN A 299 -4.45 20.10 10.77
CA ASN A 299 -5.07 21.44 10.80
C ASN A 299 -4.74 22.29 9.56
N PRO A 300 -4.95 21.78 8.32
CA PRO A 300 -4.73 22.59 7.13
C PRO A 300 -5.64 23.82 7.13
N LYS A 301 -5.18 24.94 6.55
CA LYS A 301 -6.04 26.10 6.33
C LYS A 301 -7.20 25.77 5.38
N ARG A 302 -6.92 24.89 4.39
CA ARG A 302 -7.89 24.33 3.46
C ARG A 302 -7.43 22.93 3.03
N LEU A 303 -8.33 21.96 3.09
CA LEU A 303 -8.13 20.61 2.57
C LEU A 303 -8.81 20.48 1.21
N VAL A 304 -8.03 20.21 0.17
CA VAL A 304 -8.51 20.09 -1.21
C VAL A 304 -8.44 18.64 -1.66
N SER A 305 -9.56 18.10 -2.13
CA SER A 305 -9.66 16.75 -2.70
C SER A 305 -9.78 16.80 -4.21
N VAL A 306 -8.90 16.12 -4.94
CA VAL A 306 -8.95 15.98 -6.40
C VAL A 306 -9.14 14.51 -6.72
N PHE A 307 -10.30 14.13 -7.27
CA PHE A 307 -10.57 12.72 -7.55
C PHE A 307 -11.58 12.51 -8.68
N GLY A 308 -11.59 11.29 -9.18
CA GLY A 308 -12.59 10.76 -10.08
C GLY A 308 -12.95 9.33 -9.70
N CYS A 309 -13.87 8.72 -10.44
CA CYS A 309 -14.26 7.33 -10.27
C CYS A 309 -14.10 6.52 -11.55
N GLY A 310 -13.77 5.23 -11.40
CA GLY A 310 -13.68 4.32 -12.54
C GLY A 310 -15.04 3.98 -13.12
N GLY A 311 -15.10 3.95 -14.45
CA GLY A 311 -16.26 3.43 -15.20
C GLY A 311 -16.40 1.91 -15.07
N ASN A 312 -17.55 1.37 -15.45
CA ASN A 312 -17.89 -0.07 -15.37
C ASN A 312 -17.67 -0.65 -13.94
N ARG A 313 -17.95 0.17 -12.94
CA ARG A 313 -17.94 -0.16 -11.52
C ARG A 313 -19.27 0.22 -10.90
N SER A 314 -19.52 -0.21 -9.66
CA SER A 314 -20.74 0.18 -8.93
C SER A 314 -20.91 1.70 -8.89
N LYS A 315 -22.06 2.20 -9.35
CA LYS A 315 -22.41 3.62 -9.25
C LYS A 315 -22.50 4.11 -7.81
N LEU A 316 -22.83 3.22 -6.87
CA LEU A 316 -22.88 3.54 -5.45
C LEU A 316 -21.56 4.16 -4.96
N ARG A 317 -20.42 3.64 -5.43
CA ARG A 317 -19.08 4.19 -5.12
C ARG A 317 -18.96 5.66 -5.48
N ARG A 318 -19.55 6.11 -6.61
CA ARG A 318 -19.50 7.52 -7.05
C ARG A 318 -20.21 8.42 -6.07
N TYR A 319 -21.43 8.00 -5.67
CA TYR A 319 -22.25 8.75 -4.71
C TYR A 319 -21.59 8.79 -3.33
N GLU A 320 -21.09 7.67 -2.85
CA GLU A 320 -20.41 7.58 -1.55
C GLU A 320 -19.13 8.42 -1.51
N MET A 321 -18.29 8.36 -2.56
CA MET A 321 -17.06 9.18 -2.63
C MET A 321 -17.39 10.67 -2.73
N GLY A 322 -18.40 11.06 -3.50
CA GLY A 322 -18.89 12.43 -3.58
C GLY A 322 -19.38 12.94 -2.23
N GLU A 323 -20.17 12.15 -1.51
CA GLU A 323 -20.65 12.49 -0.17
C GLU A 323 -19.49 12.66 0.83
N VAL A 324 -18.55 11.74 0.82
CA VAL A 324 -17.36 11.80 1.69
C VAL A 324 -16.53 13.06 1.41
N SER A 325 -16.22 13.34 0.14
CA SER A 325 -15.43 14.51 -0.21
C SER A 325 -16.16 15.81 0.14
N GLY A 326 -17.44 15.91 -0.20
CA GLY A 326 -18.25 17.10 0.10
C GLY A 326 -18.46 17.39 1.59
N LYS A 327 -18.34 16.36 2.45
CA LYS A 327 -18.41 16.53 3.91
C LYS A 327 -17.08 16.83 4.58
N LEU A 328 -15.97 16.30 4.05
CA LEU A 328 -14.68 16.31 4.75
C LEU A 328 -13.64 17.22 4.11
N ALA A 329 -13.72 17.49 2.80
CA ALA A 329 -12.87 18.48 2.13
C ALA A 329 -13.51 19.87 2.18
N ASP A 330 -12.67 20.92 2.19
CA ASP A 330 -13.13 22.31 2.07
C ASP A 330 -13.38 22.69 0.61
N PHE A 331 -12.74 21.97 -0.32
CA PHE A 331 -12.93 22.15 -1.75
C PHE A 331 -12.66 20.85 -2.51
N THR A 332 -13.52 20.53 -3.47
CA THR A 332 -13.40 19.33 -4.29
C THR A 332 -13.20 19.67 -5.76
N ILE A 333 -12.22 19.05 -6.41
CA ILE A 333 -12.06 19.09 -7.86
C ILE A 333 -12.44 17.70 -8.39
N ILE A 334 -13.58 17.64 -9.09
CA ILE A 334 -14.07 16.41 -9.70
C ILE A 334 -13.44 16.27 -11.08
N THR A 335 -12.78 15.15 -11.34
CA THR A 335 -12.08 14.89 -12.61
C THR A 335 -12.28 13.47 -13.10
N SER A 336 -11.72 13.11 -14.26
CA SER A 336 -11.74 11.71 -14.72
C SER A 336 -10.69 10.85 -14.03
N ASP A 337 -11.00 9.56 -13.91
CA ASP A 337 -10.10 8.48 -13.53
C ASP A 337 -9.96 7.54 -14.74
N ASN A 338 -10.26 6.26 -14.63
CA ASN A 338 -10.35 5.27 -15.71
C ASN A 338 -11.81 5.18 -16.20
N PRO A 339 -12.27 5.95 -17.20
CA PRO A 339 -13.68 5.95 -17.61
C PRO A 339 -14.08 4.62 -18.26
N ARG A 340 -13.13 3.83 -18.74
CA ARG A 340 -13.35 2.57 -19.45
C ARG A 340 -14.30 2.76 -20.61
N TYR A 341 -15.51 2.15 -20.55
CA TYR A 341 -16.52 2.22 -21.61
C TYR A 341 -17.63 3.25 -21.34
N GLU A 342 -17.55 4.01 -20.24
CA GLU A 342 -18.50 5.08 -19.91
C GLU A 342 -17.97 6.45 -20.32
N GLU A 343 -18.87 7.41 -20.52
CA GLU A 343 -18.47 8.78 -20.79
C GLU A 343 -18.04 9.47 -19.49
N PRO A 344 -16.86 10.15 -19.46
CA PRO A 344 -16.34 10.78 -18.26
C PRO A 344 -17.30 11.77 -17.60
N LEU A 345 -18.05 12.53 -18.40
CA LEU A 345 -19.01 13.54 -17.89
C LEU A 345 -20.19 12.89 -17.14
N ASP A 346 -20.63 11.71 -17.53
CA ASP A 346 -21.68 10.97 -16.83
C ASP A 346 -21.21 10.53 -15.44
N ILE A 347 -19.96 10.07 -15.34
CA ILE A 347 -19.35 9.69 -14.07
C ILE A 347 -19.23 10.91 -13.14
N ILE A 348 -18.77 12.04 -13.68
CA ILE A 348 -18.64 13.32 -12.97
C ILE A 348 -20.00 13.81 -12.49
N ALA A 349 -21.05 13.72 -13.32
CA ALA A 349 -22.40 14.08 -12.94
C ALA A 349 -22.96 13.24 -11.78
N ASP A 350 -22.69 11.92 -11.77
CA ASP A 350 -23.05 11.05 -10.65
C ASP A 350 -22.36 11.52 -9.34
N ILE A 351 -21.06 11.83 -9.37
CA ILE A 351 -20.31 12.35 -8.21
C ILE A 351 -20.87 13.69 -7.74
N ARG A 352 -21.04 14.64 -8.69
CA ARG A 352 -21.62 15.98 -8.41
C ARG A 352 -22.93 15.90 -7.65
N SER A 353 -23.86 15.05 -8.12
CA SER A 353 -25.20 14.92 -7.52
C SER A 353 -25.18 14.58 -6.03
N SER A 354 -24.08 14.02 -5.57
CA SER A 354 -23.85 13.64 -4.17
C SER A 354 -23.19 14.77 -3.38
N ILE A 355 -22.22 15.46 -3.95
CA ILE A 355 -21.57 16.62 -3.31
C ILE A 355 -22.58 17.75 -3.09
N GLU A 356 -23.42 18.05 -4.08
CA GLU A 356 -24.48 19.08 -3.97
C GLU A 356 -25.38 18.88 -2.74
N LYS A 357 -25.67 17.62 -2.38
CA LYS A 357 -26.47 17.29 -1.20
C LYS A 357 -25.77 17.59 0.13
N THR A 358 -24.45 17.66 0.13
CA THR A 358 -23.66 17.95 1.33
C THR A 358 -23.48 19.46 1.54
N GLY A 359 -23.68 20.28 0.50
CA GLY A 359 -23.36 21.70 0.50
C GLY A 359 -21.86 21.99 0.35
N GLY A 360 -21.02 20.98 0.03
CA GLY A 360 -19.59 21.13 -0.18
C GLY A 360 -19.27 21.92 -1.45
N GLU A 361 -18.21 22.74 -1.41
CA GLU A 361 -17.75 23.51 -2.57
C GLU A 361 -16.99 22.61 -3.55
N PHE A 362 -17.27 22.74 -4.83
CA PHE A 362 -16.61 21.95 -5.86
C PHE A 362 -16.49 22.64 -7.21
N ILE A 363 -15.63 22.08 -8.08
CA ILE A 363 -15.53 22.42 -9.50
C ILE A 363 -15.36 21.12 -10.30
N GLU A 364 -15.81 21.13 -11.55
CA GLU A 364 -15.65 20.02 -12.49
C GLU A 364 -14.61 20.35 -13.54
N ILE A 365 -13.55 19.55 -13.61
CA ILE A 365 -12.51 19.65 -14.63
C ILE A 365 -12.26 18.23 -15.17
N PRO A 366 -12.90 17.86 -16.29
CA PRO A 366 -12.84 16.49 -16.80
C PRO A 366 -11.44 16.00 -17.15
N ASP A 367 -10.59 16.86 -17.69
CA ASP A 367 -9.20 16.53 -17.99
C ASP A 367 -8.37 16.52 -16.70
N ARG A 368 -7.71 15.39 -16.42
CA ARG A 368 -6.95 15.24 -15.17
C ARG A 368 -5.71 16.10 -15.10
N LYS A 369 -5.04 16.37 -16.23
CA LYS A 369 -3.90 17.28 -16.27
C LYS A 369 -4.33 18.71 -15.95
N GLU A 370 -5.44 19.15 -16.52
CA GLU A 370 -6.00 20.47 -16.24
C GLU A 370 -6.53 20.59 -14.81
N ALA A 371 -7.09 19.51 -14.24
CA ALA A 371 -7.46 19.47 -12.84
C ALA A 371 -6.25 19.61 -11.89
N ILE A 372 -5.14 18.95 -12.21
CA ILE A 372 -3.87 19.08 -11.49
C ILE A 372 -3.31 20.50 -11.65
N ARG A 373 -3.34 21.06 -12.86
CA ARG A 373 -2.95 22.45 -13.14
C ARG A 373 -3.73 23.42 -12.26
N TYR A 374 -5.05 23.32 -12.30
CA TYR A 374 -5.93 24.17 -11.50
C TYR A 374 -5.61 24.09 -10.01
N ALA A 375 -5.40 22.86 -9.50
CA ALA A 375 -5.05 22.64 -8.10
C ALA A 375 -3.72 23.32 -7.71
N ILE A 376 -2.71 23.26 -8.59
CA ILE A 376 -1.39 23.89 -8.36
C ILE A 376 -1.48 25.41 -8.43
N GLU A 377 -2.14 25.98 -9.46
CA GLU A 377 -2.28 27.43 -9.65
C GLU A 377 -3.10 28.10 -8.54
N ASN A 378 -4.10 27.40 -8.01
CA ASN A 378 -5.02 27.89 -6.98
C ASN A 378 -4.67 27.42 -5.57
N GLY A 379 -3.52 26.76 -5.39
CA GLY A 379 -2.99 26.35 -4.09
C GLY A 379 -2.61 27.56 -3.24
N ARG A 380 -3.07 27.61 -2.01
CA ARG A 380 -2.89 28.72 -1.05
C ARG A 380 -1.96 28.29 0.07
N GLU A 381 -1.39 29.29 0.75
CA GLU A 381 -0.54 29.03 1.92
C GLU A 381 -1.31 28.26 3.02
N GLY A 382 -0.74 27.11 3.42
CA GLY A 382 -1.31 26.22 4.44
C GLY A 382 -2.37 25.25 3.89
N ASP A 383 -2.54 25.15 2.56
CA ASP A 383 -3.39 24.11 1.96
C ASP A 383 -2.69 22.74 2.01
N ILE A 384 -3.53 21.71 2.15
CA ILE A 384 -3.17 20.34 1.81
C ILE A 384 -4.05 19.88 0.67
N ILE A 385 -3.43 19.48 -0.45
CA ILE A 385 -4.10 19.02 -1.67
C ILE A 385 -3.81 17.54 -1.85
N VAL A 386 -4.84 16.70 -1.96
CA VAL A 386 -4.68 15.28 -2.25
C VAL A 386 -5.25 14.91 -3.61
N LEU A 387 -4.39 14.34 -4.48
CA LEU A 387 -4.77 13.70 -5.72
C LEU A 387 -5.11 12.24 -5.39
N ALA A 388 -6.41 11.90 -5.35
CA ALA A 388 -6.87 10.59 -4.94
C ALA A 388 -7.33 9.74 -6.14
N GLY A 389 -7.14 8.43 -6.01
CA GLY A 389 -7.63 7.43 -6.95
C GLY A 389 -6.54 6.70 -7.73
N LYS A 390 -5.65 7.40 -8.40
CA LYS A 390 -4.63 6.81 -9.27
C LYS A 390 -3.44 6.21 -8.53
N GLY A 391 -2.94 6.91 -7.53
CA GLY A 391 -1.83 6.44 -6.72
C GLY A 391 -0.61 6.01 -7.55
N HIS A 392 -0.30 4.70 -7.55
CA HIS A 392 0.82 4.15 -8.29
C HIS A 392 0.54 3.83 -9.76
N GLU A 393 -0.74 3.89 -10.20
CA GLU A 393 -1.09 3.65 -11.60
C GLU A 393 -0.47 4.72 -12.51
N ASP A 394 0.07 4.27 -13.65
CA ASP A 394 0.73 5.11 -14.65
C ASP A 394 -0.01 5.10 -16.00
N TYR A 395 -1.30 4.76 -15.97
CA TYR A 395 -2.16 4.72 -17.15
C TYR A 395 -3.56 5.26 -16.87
N GLN A 396 -4.25 5.65 -17.94
CA GLN A 396 -5.70 5.85 -17.98
C GLN A 396 -6.31 4.84 -18.94
N GLU A 397 -7.34 4.10 -18.50
CA GLU A 397 -8.03 3.12 -19.33
C GLU A 397 -9.27 3.74 -19.98
N ILE A 398 -9.27 3.84 -21.33
CA ILE A 398 -10.37 4.36 -22.14
C ILE A 398 -10.72 3.34 -23.20
N LYS A 399 -11.98 2.87 -23.25
CA LYS A 399 -12.50 1.88 -24.21
C LYS A 399 -11.62 0.62 -24.33
N GLY A 400 -11.11 0.15 -23.17
CA GLY A 400 -10.27 -1.05 -23.08
C GLY A 400 -8.80 -0.84 -23.48
N VAL A 401 -8.39 0.39 -23.82
CA VAL A 401 -7.01 0.74 -24.14
C VAL A 401 -6.41 1.51 -22.97
N LYS A 402 -5.21 1.12 -22.55
CA LYS A 402 -4.42 1.83 -21.54
C LYS A 402 -3.54 2.88 -22.21
N TYR A 403 -3.75 4.13 -21.87
CA TYR A 403 -2.94 5.26 -22.32
C TYR A 403 -1.99 5.67 -21.18
N PRO A 404 -0.71 5.95 -21.46
CA PRO A 404 0.24 6.41 -20.44
C PRO A 404 -0.28 7.67 -19.73
N MET A 405 -0.38 7.62 -18.41
CA MET A 405 -0.80 8.74 -17.57
C MET A 405 -0.31 8.53 -16.14
N ASP A 406 0.87 9.05 -15.82
CA ASP A 406 1.39 9.09 -14.44
C ASP A 406 1.24 10.51 -13.89
N GLU A 407 0.58 10.67 -12.76
CA GLU A 407 0.35 12.00 -12.14
C GLU A 407 1.64 12.74 -11.82
N ARG A 408 2.74 12.04 -11.54
CA ARG A 408 4.07 12.64 -11.30
C ARG A 408 4.61 13.30 -12.55
N VAL A 409 4.40 12.64 -13.70
CA VAL A 409 4.77 13.20 -15.01
C VAL A 409 3.90 14.41 -15.32
N LEU A 410 2.58 14.31 -15.13
CA LEU A 410 1.65 15.43 -15.35
C LEU A 410 1.98 16.62 -14.46
N ILE A 411 2.28 16.42 -13.19
CA ILE A 411 2.70 17.48 -12.26
C ILE A 411 3.97 18.16 -12.77
N LYS A 412 4.98 17.39 -13.19
CA LYS A 412 6.24 17.92 -13.72
C LYS A 412 6.00 18.76 -14.97
N GLU A 413 5.22 18.28 -15.92
CA GLU A 413 4.85 19.01 -17.15
C GLU A 413 4.14 20.32 -16.81
N VAL A 414 3.15 20.29 -15.91
CA VAL A 414 2.43 21.49 -15.46
C VAL A 414 3.39 22.52 -14.86
N LEU A 415 4.32 22.09 -14.00
CA LEU A 415 5.30 22.99 -13.40
C LEU A 415 6.27 23.60 -14.42
N GLU A 416 6.67 22.85 -15.46
CA GLU A 416 7.49 23.34 -16.56
C GLU A 416 6.73 24.39 -17.40
N GLU A 417 5.47 24.13 -17.74
CA GLU A 417 4.61 25.04 -18.49
C GLU A 417 4.37 26.36 -17.74
N LEU A 418 4.11 26.30 -16.42
CA LEU A 418 3.93 27.49 -15.58
C LEU A 418 5.20 28.34 -15.47
N LYS A 419 6.38 27.73 -15.43
CA LYS A 419 7.67 28.46 -15.45
C LYS A 419 7.89 29.17 -16.79
N CYS A 420 7.58 28.53 -17.90
CA CYS A 420 7.69 29.12 -19.23
C CYS A 420 6.69 30.28 -19.41
N GLY A 421 5.45 30.15 -18.92
CA GLY A 421 4.44 31.22 -18.99
C GLY A 421 4.80 32.45 -18.17
N SER A 422 5.47 32.29 -17.03
CA SER A 422 5.92 33.42 -16.18
C SER A 422 7.16 34.15 -16.70
N GLN A 423 7.86 33.64 -17.72
CA GLN A 423 8.99 34.30 -18.38
C GLN A 423 8.55 35.16 -19.60
N ILE A 424 7.30 35.04 -20.01
CA ILE A 424 6.73 35.73 -21.18
C ILE A 424 5.81 36.91 -20.78
N SER A 425 5.48 37.01 -19.50
CA SER A 425 4.69 38.10 -18.90
C SER A 425 5.62 39.06 -18.15
#